data_f2493c893a3c060ba8d60d079872fb38
#
_entry.id   f2493c893a3c060ba8d60d079872fb38
#
_cell.length_a   1.000
_cell.length_b   1.000
_cell.length_c   1.000
_cell.angle_alpha   90.00
_cell.angle_beta   90.00
_cell.angle_gamma   90.00
#
_symmetry.space_group_name_H-M   'P 1'
#
loop_
_entity.id
_entity.type
_entity.pdbx_description
1 polymer ?
#
loop_
_entity_poly.entity_id
_entity_poly.type
_entity_poly.pdbx_seq_one_letter_code
_entity_poly.pdbx_strand_id
1 'polypeptide(L)'
;FLIKRFNLKTPGREDSGEGTKLYTKADVNEKKNAGKRAASKGQESSERERMIAEGLGGKDNISDVDCCATRLRCTVLDSDKVREDVLKRTGASGVIKRGRAVQIIYGPNVTVIKANFEEYLKNGAGLEEDAGTLRRLYSPFTGKAYPISAAADTAFAEKMMGDGYLVEPEKGEAVAPEDGRVKFVFPAKHAVGMKTKDGIEYLLHIGIDTVKLDGKGFEVFVRDGDTVKKGDLLMRFDLEYIRENAASDQCIVVLTGLEGGQGIESVKEGPVTAGDEVAWLRL
;
A
#
# COMPACT_ATOMS: atom_id res chain seq x y z
N PHE A 1 -20.43 38.62 30.59
CA PHE A 1 -21.76 38.63 31.24
C PHE A 1 -22.51 37.31 31.03
N LEU A 2 -22.53 36.79 29.81
CA LEU A 2 -23.20 35.53 29.43
C LEU A 2 -22.61 34.30 30.13
N ILE A 3 -21.29 34.20 30.27
CA ILE A 3 -20.58 33.07 30.88
C ILE A 3 -20.96 32.92 32.37
N LYS A 4 -21.15 34.02 33.11
CA LYS A 4 -21.58 33.98 34.51
C LYS A 4 -23.07 33.67 34.69
N ARG A 5 -23.92 34.05 33.71
CA ARG A 5 -25.37 33.82 33.80
C ARG A 5 -25.80 32.41 33.45
N PHE A 6 -25.04 31.70 32.56
CA PHE A 6 -25.38 30.38 32.10
C PHE A 6 -24.42 29.28 32.60
N ASN A 7 -23.52 29.62 33.55
CA ASN A 7 -22.55 28.70 34.16
C ASN A 7 -21.82 27.82 33.14
N LEU A 8 -21.43 28.42 32.00
CA LEU A 8 -20.73 27.72 30.94
C LEU A 8 -19.31 27.38 31.39
N LYS A 9 -18.98 26.10 31.38
CA LYS A 9 -17.64 25.58 31.69
C LYS A 9 -16.67 25.95 30.57
N THR A 10 -15.66 26.74 30.86
CA THR A 10 -14.57 27.08 29.96
C THR A 10 -13.29 26.32 30.39
N PRO A 11 -12.40 25.94 29.47
CA PRO A 11 -11.15 25.30 29.83
C PRO A 11 -10.37 26.16 30.84
N GLY A 12 -9.97 25.54 31.96
CA GLY A 12 -9.28 26.25 33.07
C GLY A 12 -10.15 26.63 34.26
N ARG A 13 -11.44 26.28 34.28
CA ARG A 13 -12.35 26.56 35.40
C ARG A 13 -13.03 25.28 35.89
N GLU A 14 -12.24 24.21 36.00
CA GLU A 14 -12.68 22.96 36.62
C GLU A 14 -12.30 22.95 38.10
N ASP A 15 -13.25 22.52 38.94
CA ASP A 15 -12.99 22.34 40.37
C ASP A 15 -11.85 21.36 40.57
N SER A 16 -10.90 21.71 41.41
CA SER A 16 -9.68 20.98 41.77
C SER A 16 -9.99 19.58 42.28
N GLY A 17 -9.89 18.58 41.40
CA GLY A 17 -10.13 17.18 41.77
C GLY A 17 -9.38 16.13 40.96
N GLU A 18 -8.97 16.46 39.72
CA GLU A 18 -8.08 15.53 38.94
C GLU A 18 -7.17 16.36 38.05
N GLY A 19 -5.88 16.33 38.34
CA GLY A 19 -4.87 17.11 37.67
C GLY A 19 -4.81 16.76 36.17
N THR A 20 -5.15 17.74 35.35
CA THR A 20 -4.90 17.69 33.88
C THR A 20 -3.41 17.53 33.67
N LYS A 21 -2.96 16.34 33.33
CA LYS A 21 -1.55 16.07 32.98
C LYS A 21 -1.23 16.83 31.71
N LEU A 22 -0.55 17.95 31.84
CA LEU A 22 0.06 18.67 30.72
C LEU A 22 1.17 17.78 30.13
N TYR A 23 0.92 17.22 28.95
CA TYR A 23 1.95 16.47 28.23
C TYR A 23 3.03 17.42 27.75
N THR A 24 4.27 17.18 28.17
CA THR A 24 5.43 17.94 27.70
C THR A 24 5.83 17.46 26.29
N LYS A 25 6.65 18.29 25.58
CA LYS A 25 7.25 17.88 24.30
C LYS A 25 8.03 16.56 24.41
N ALA A 26 8.55 16.24 25.59
CA ALA A 26 9.24 14.98 25.87
C ALA A 26 8.27 13.80 25.89
N ASP A 27 7.10 13.92 26.53
CA ASP A 27 6.08 12.86 26.58
C ASP A 27 5.49 12.54 25.20
N VAL A 28 5.35 13.55 24.34
CA VAL A 28 4.90 13.38 22.95
C VAL A 28 5.96 12.70 22.10
N ASN A 29 7.25 13.01 22.32
CA ASN A 29 8.35 12.35 21.61
C ASN A 29 8.58 10.91 22.09
N GLU A 30 8.37 10.64 23.39
CA GLU A 30 8.44 9.27 23.91
C GLU A 30 7.32 8.38 23.33
N LYS A 31 6.07 8.88 23.26
CA LYS A 31 4.97 8.18 22.58
C LYS A 31 5.21 7.98 21.08
N LYS A 32 5.77 8.95 20.38
CA LYS A 32 6.16 8.81 18.96
C LYS A 32 7.29 7.80 18.77
N ASN A 33 8.26 7.75 19.67
CA ASN A 33 9.36 6.80 19.62
C ASN A 33 8.93 5.38 20.05
N ALA A 34 7.99 5.25 20.99
CA ALA A 34 7.39 3.96 21.36
C ALA A 34 6.53 3.39 20.21
N GLY A 35 5.75 4.23 19.51
CA GLY A 35 4.99 3.85 18.32
C GLY A 35 5.90 3.41 17.16
N LYS A 36 6.99 4.15 16.88
CA LYS A 36 7.98 3.76 15.87
C LYS A 36 8.73 2.47 16.22
N ARG A 37 9.04 2.25 17.51
CA ARG A 37 9.66 0.99 17.98
C ARG A 37 8.71 -0.20 17.95
N ALA A 38 7.42 0.01 18.15
CA ALA A 38 6.41 -1.05 18.04
C ALA A 38 6.13 -1.41 16.57
N ALA A 39 6.06 -0.44 15.67
CA ALA A 39 5.88 -0.67 14.23
C ALA A 39 7.10 -1.38 13.61
N SER A 40 8.34 -0.96 13.93
CA SER A 40 9.56 -1.64 13.45
C SER A 40 9.70 -3.06 14.01
N LYS A 41 9.28 -3.31 15.26
CA LYS A 41 9.30 -4.65 15.84
C LYS A 41 8.26 -5.60 15.21
N GLY A 42 7.11 -5.09 14.80
CA GLY A 42 6.09 -5.88 14.09
C GLY A 42 6.52 -6.28 12.68
N GLN A 43 7.17 -5.38 11.95
CA GLN A 43 7.71 -5.65 10.61
C GLN A 43 8.87 -6.65 10.63
N GLU A 44 9.83 -6.48 11.54
CA GLU A 44 10.95 -7.43 11.72
C GLU A 44 10.48 -8.83 12.14
N SER A 45 9.37 -8.95 12.90
CA SER A 45 8.84 -10.25 13.26
C SER A 45 8.20 -10.94 12.07
N SER A 46 7.33 -10.29 11.30
CA SER A 46 6.63 -10.94 10.18
C SER A 46 7.58 -11.37 9.06
N GLU A 47 8.67 -10.62 8.82
CA GLU A 47 9.71 -11.01 7.88
C GLU A 47 10.50 -12.23 8.35
N ARG A 48 10.79 -12.34 9.63
CA ARG A 48 11.45 -13.50 10.21
C ARG A 48 10.61 -14.77 10.04
N GLU A 49 9.34 -14.74 10.38
CA GLU A 49 8.43 -15.89 10.26
C GLU A 49 8.28 -16.33 8.80
N ARG A 50 8.23 -15.39 7.86
CA ARG A 50 8.26 -15.67 6.41
C ARG A 50 9.53 -16.39 6.01
N MET A 51 10.69 -15.88 6.43
CA MET A 51 12.00 -16.50 6.14
C MET A 51 12.14 -17.89 6.80
N ILE A 52 11.54 -18.11 7.97
CA ILE A 52 11.51 -19.45 8.61
C ILE A 52 10.71 -20.42 7.72
N ALA A 53 9.52 -20.02 7.26
CA ALA A 53 8.71 -20.86 6.37
C ALA A 53 9.44 -21.17 5.07
N GLU A 54 10.02 -20.15 4.43
CA GLU A 54 10.82 -20.27 3.21
C GLU A 54 12.02 -21.23 3.41
N GLY A 55 12.75 -21.06 4.50
CA GLY A 55 13.90 -21.89 4.85
C GLY A 55 13.53 -23.35 5.19
N LEU A 56 12.29 -23.60 5.61
CA LEU A 56 11.75 -24.94 5.80
C LEU A 56 11.17 -25.57 4.52
N GLY A 57 11.24 -24.86 3.38
CA GLY A 57 10.77 -25.35 2.08
C GLY A 57 9.31 -24.98 1.76
N GLY A 58 8.78 -23.96 2.40
CA GLY A 58 7.41 -23.46 2.24
C GLY A 58 6.44 -24.03 3.27
N LYS A 59 5.28 -23.37 3.43
CA LYS A 59 4.25 -23.77 4.42
C LYS A 59 3.74 -25.17 4.20
N ASP A 60 3.51 -25.56 2.96
CA ASP A 60 3.01 -26.89 2.59
C ASP A 60 3.99 -28.01 2.92
N ASN A 61 5.25 -27.65 3.17
CA ASN A 61 6.28 -28.59 3.59
C ASN A 61 6.33 -28.77 5.13
N ILE A 62 5.61 -27.96 5.90
CA ILE A 62 5.63 -27.96 7.35
C ILE A 62 4.42 -28.72 7.89
N SER A 63 4.65 -29.85 8.56
CA SER A 63 3.58 -30.66 9.12
C SER A 63 3.34 -30.43 10.61
N ASP A 64 4.36 -29.96 11.35
CA ASP A 64 4.25 -29.70 12.80
C ASP A 64 5.27 -28.66 13.27
N VAL A 65 4.90 -27.86 14.29
CA VAL A 65 5.77 -26.86 14.92
C VAL A 65 5.65 -26.94 16.42
N ASP A 66 6.76 -27.18 17.11
CA ASP A 66 6.88 -27.18 18.55
C ASP A 66 8.17 -26.45 18.98
N CYS A 67 8.38 -26.23 20.25
CA CYS A 67 9.63 -25.71 20.78
C CYS A 67 10.00 -26.33 22.15
N CYS A 68 11.29 -26.30 22.46
CA CYS A 68 11.79 -26.46 23.83
C CYS A 68 12.35 -25.12 24.32
N ALA A 69 13.07 -25.10 25.42
CA ALA A 69 13.58 -23.87 26.05
C ALA A 69 14.42 -22.97 25.11
N THR A 70 15.07 -23.52 24.08
CA THR A 70 16.00 -22.78 23.23
C THR A 70 15.89 -23.08 21.72
N ARG A 71 15.03 -24.03 21.31
CA ARG A 71 14.98 -24.51 19.93
C ARG A 71 13.55 -24.56 19.41
N LEU A 72 13.33 -24.00 18.24
CA LEU A 72 12.15 -24.27 17.44
C LEU A 72 12.31 -25.65 16.79
N ARG A 73 11.31 -26.50 16.91
CA ARG A 73 11.28 -27.87 16.39
C ARG A 73 10.20 -27.96 15.33
N CYS A 74 10.60 -28.22 14.10
CA CYS A 74 9.67 -28.36 12.99
C CYS A 74 9.78 -29.74 12.39
N THR A 75 8.66 -30.31 11.99
CA THR A 75 8.61 -31.52 11.18
C THR A 75 8.23 -31.12 9.75
N VAL A 76 9.03 -31.53 8.77
CA VAL A 76 8.81 -31.25 7.35
C VAL A 76 8.40 -32.50 6.59
N LEU A 77 7.67 -32.34 5.48
CA LEU A 77 7.27 -33.44 4.60
C LEU A 77 8.45 -33.91 3.75
N ASP A 78 9.22 -32.97 3.22
CA ASP A 78 10.38 -33.18 2.37
C ASP A 78 11.59 -32.43 2.95
N SER A 79 12.60 -33.19 3.41
CA SER A 79 13.81 -32.63 4.01
C SER A 79 14.78 -32.00 2.99
N ASP A 80 14.65 -32.32 1.72
CA ASP A 80 15.56 -31.83 0.67
C ASP A 80 15.21 -30.39 0.27
N LYS A 81 14.00 -29.94 0.59
CA LYS A 81 13.56 -28.55 0.42
C LYS A 81 14.07 -27.60 1.50
N VAL A 82 14.66 -28.11 2.57
CA VAL A 82 15.13 -27.29 3.70
C VAL A 82 16.42 -26.57 3.36
N ARG A 83 16.40 -25.23 3.44
CA ARG A 83 17.52 -24.32 3.16
C ARG A 83 18.09 -23.75 4.45
N GLU A 84 19.17 -24.37 4.94
CA GLU A 84 19.81 -23.97 6.19
C GLU A 84 20.41 -22.57 6.15
N ASP A 85 20.89 -22.12 5.00
CA ASP A 85 21.42 -20.77 4.80
C ASP A 85 20.36 -19.69 5.04
N VAL A 86 19.13 -19.93 4.58
CA VAL A 86 17.97 -19.03 4.83
C VAL A 86 17.61 -19.06 6.31
N LEU A 87 17.54 -20.22 6.93
CA LEU A 87 17.23 -20.35 8.37
C LEU A 87 18.26 -19.64 9.27
N LYS A 88 19.54 -19.68 8.92
CA LYS A 88 20.58 -18.97 9.65
C LYS A 88 20.40 -17.44 9.58
N ARG A 89 19.93 -16.91 8.47
CA ARG A 89 19.67 -15.46 8.31
C ARG A 89 18.51 -14.94 9.17
N THR A 90 17.65 -15.83 9.69
CA THR A 90 16.56 -15.45 10.63
C THR A 90 17.04 -15.09 12.03
N GLY A 91 18.35 -15.10 12.29
CA GLY A 91 18.96 -14.90 13.60
C GLY A 91 19.16 -16.22 14.38
N ALA A 92 19.04 -17.37 13.73
CA ALA A 92 19.32 -18.67 14.34
C ALA A 92 20.82 -18.88 14.59
N SER A 93 21.19 -19.30 15.78
CA SER A 93 22.57 -19.66 16.15
C SER A 93 23.03 -20.96 15.50
N GLY A 94 22.09 -21.80 15.07
CA GLY A 94 22.38 -23.07 14.39
C GLY A 94 21.12 -23.78 13.94
N VAL A 95 21.29 -24.69 12.98
CA VAL A 95 20.22 -25.54 12.45
C VAL A 95 20.69 -26.99 12.51
N ILE A 96 19.85 -27.90 13.02
CA ILE A 96 20.10 -29.33 13.10
C ILE A 96 19.01 -30.03 12.31
N LYS A 97 19.40 -30.79 11.27
CA LYS A 97 18.50 -31.57 10.43
C LYS A 97 18.72 -33.06 10.68
N ARG A 98 17.65 -33.80 11.00
CA ARG A 98 17.66 -35.24 11.19
C ARG A 98 16.45 -35.85 10.49
N GLY A 99 16.64 -36.30 9.25
CA GLY A 99 15.54 -36.72 8.42
C GLY A 99 14.53 -35.61 8.27
N ARG A 100 13.26 -35.87 8.61
CA ARG A 100 12.18 -34.88 8.53
C ARG A 100 12.10 -33.90 9.73
N ALA A 101 12.88 -34.13 10.78
CA ALA A 101 12.93 -33.25 11.95
C ALA A 101 14.00 -32.18 11.78
N VAL A 102 13.60 -30.91 11.86
CA VAL A 102 14.47 -29.73 11.78
C VAL A 102 14.42 -28.99 13.11
N GLN A 103 15.57 -28.70 13.71
CA GLN A 103 15.67 -27.93 14.94
C GLN A 103 16.46 -26.64 14.65
N ILE A 104 15.84 -25.50 14.96
CA ILE A 104 16.42 -24.17 14.71
C ILE A 104 16.69 -23.54 16.09
N ILE A 105 17.94 -23.18 16.36
CA ILE A 105 18.39 -22.72 17.70
C ILE A 105 18.27 -21.19 17.76
N TYR A 106 17.30 -20.69 18.53
CA TYR A 106 17.07 -19.26 18.75
C TYR A 106 17.40 -18.78 20.17
N GLY A 107 17.67 -19.70 21.10
CA GLY A 107 17.87 -19.35 22.50
C GLY A 107 16.56 -19.07 23.26
N PRO A 108 16.60 -18.32 24.38
CA PRO A 108 15.45 -18.18 25.30
C PRO A 108 14.22 -17.49 24.71
N ASN A 109 14.36 -16.79 23.59
CA ASN A 109 13.25 -16.09 22.91
C ASN A 109 12.40 -17.02 22.01
N VAL A 110 12.72 -18.30 21.94
CA VAL A 110 12.08 -19.26 21.01
C VAL A 110 10.57 -19.38 21.21
N THR A 111 10.06 -19.23 22.42
CA THR A 111 8.62 -19.34 22.71
C THR A 111 7.83 -18.22 22.01
N VAL A 112 8.39 -17.00 21.98
CA VAL A 112 7.79 -15.86 21.26
C VAL A 112 7.86 -16.10 19.76
N ILE A 113 8.99 -16.58 19.27
CA ILE A 113 9.19 -16.91 17.84
C ILE A 113 8.21 -18.01 17.41
N LYS A 114 8.02 -19.05 18.25
CA LYS A 114 7.03 -20.11 17.97
C LYS A 114 5.61 -19.54 17.86
N ALA A 115 5.18 -18.73 18.83
CA ALA A 115 3.85 -18.16 18.85
C ALA A 115 3.57 -17.32 17.59
N ASN A 116 4.51 -16.43 17.24
CA ASN A 116 4.41 -15.61 16.01
C ASN A 116 4.42 -16.50 14.76
N PHE A 117 5.26 -17.53 14.73
CA PHE A 117 5.36 -18.44 13.58
C PHE A 117 4.10 -19.30 13.41
N GLU A 118 3.50 -19.78 14.50
CA GLU A 118 2.21 -20.48 14.46
C GLU A 118 1.07 -19.55 13.99
N GLU A 119 1.07 -18.29 14.45
CA GLU A 119 0.14 -17.27 13.97
C GLU A 119 0.35 -17.01 12.47
N TYR A 120 1.59 -16.84 12.03
CA TYR A 120 1.95 -16.73 10.61
C TYR A 120 1.46 -17.93 9.79
N LEU A 121 1.61 -19.15 10.29
CA LEU A 121 1.15 -20.37 9.61
C LEU A 121 -0.38 -20.44 9.53
N LYS A 122 -1.10 -20.02 10.59
CA LYS A 122 -2.58 -20.02 10.66
C LYS A 122 -3.20 -18.94 9.79
N ASN A 123 -2.65 -17.72 9.84
CA ASN A 123 -3.15 -16.57 9.09
C ASN A 123 -2.68 -16.56 7.62
N GLY A 124 -1.72 -17.40 7.31
CA GLY A 124 -1.02 -17.44 6.05
C GLY A 124 -1.38 -18.63 5.18
N ALA A 125 -2.63 -18.91 4.94
CA ALA A 125 -3.06 -19.74 3.81
C ALA A 125 -2.85 -18.95 2.52
N GLY A 126 -1.64 -19.04 1.95
CA GLY A 126 -1.30 -18.44 0.68
C GLY A 126 0.11 -17.88 0.69
N LEU A 127 1.12 -18.67 0.29
CA LEU A 127 2.34 -18.15 -0.33
C LEU A 127 2.02 -17.81 -1.78
N GLU A 128 1.20 -16.84 -1.97
CA GLU A 128 1.33 -15.89 -3.05
C GLU A 128 1.78 -14.61 -2.33
N GLU A 129 3.05 -14.19 -2.59
CA GLU A 129 3.58 -12.85 -2.43
C GLU A 129 2.81 -11.99 -1.42
N ASP A 130 3.38 -11.57 -0.32
CA ASP A 130 2.88 -10.54 0.62
C ASP A 130 1.48 -9.93 0.27
N ALA A 131 0.52 -10.80 -0.07
CA ALA A 131 -0.77 -10.45 -0.68
C ALA A 131 -1.80 -9.98 0.35
N GLY A 132 -1.40 -9.88 1.62
CA GLY A 132 -2.23 -9.29 2.69
C GLY A 132 -2.05 -7.79 2.86
N THR A 133 -0.97 -7.21 2.33
CA THR A 133 -0.63 -5.79 2.43
C THR A 133 -0.47 -5.09 1.09
N LEU A 134 -0.32 -5.83 -0.01
CA LEU A 134 -0.17 -5.24 -1.34
C LEU A 134 -1.38 -5.52 -2.22
N ARG A 135 -2.01 -4.44 -2.65
CA ARG A 135 -3.12 -4.44 -3.60
C ARG A 135 -2.62 -4.10 -5.00
N ARG A 136 -2.95 -4.91 -5.98
CA ARG A 136 -2.62 -4.67 -7.39
C ARG A 136 -3.45 -3.53 -7.94
N LEU A 137 -2.82 -2.65 -8.68
CA LEU A 137 -3.43 -1.55 -9.40
C LEU A 137 -3.25 -1.76 -10.90
N TYR A 138 -4.25 -1.36 -11.66
CA TYR A 138 -4.28 -1.57 -13.10
C TYR A 138 -4.20 -0.26 -13.85
N SER A 139 -3.50 -0.27 -14.99
CA SER A 139 -3.34 0.93 -15.80
C SER A 139 -4.63 1.32 -16.51
N PRO A 140 -5.09 2.57 -16.42
CA PRO A 140 -6.17 3.09 -17.24
C PRO A 140 -5.70 3.50 -18.64
N PHE A 141 -4.39 3.50 -18.91
CA PHE A 141 -3.78 4.01 -20.13
C PHE A 141 -2.88 2.97 -20.80
N THR A 142 -2.73 3.08 -22.11
CA THR A 142 -1.70 2.37 -22.90
C THR A 142 -0.53 3.30 -23.16
N GLY A 143 0.70 2.88 -22.83
CA GLY A 143 1.91 3.67 -23.01
C GLY A 143 3.08 3.14 -22.19
N LYS A 144 3.87 4.04 -21.61
CA LYS A 144 4.99 3.70 -20.71
C LYS A 144 4.74 4.23 -19.32
N ALA A 145 4.75 3.33 -18.35
CA ALA A 145 4.52 3.64 -16.94
C ALA A 145 5.82 4.05 -16.22
N TYR A 146 5.70 4.98 -15.26
CA TYR A 146 6.78 5.47 -14.41
C TYR A 146 6.25 5.79 -13.00
N PRO A 147 7.11 5.83 -11.98
CA PRO A 147 6.75 6.35 -10.66
C PRO A 147 6.26 7.81 -10.75
N ILE A 148 5.32 8.19 -9.88
CA ILE A 148 4.76 9.56 -9.87
C ILE A 148 5.82 10.64 -9.66
N SER A 149 6.96 10.31 -9.02
CA SER A 149 8.10 11.22 -8.84
C SER A 149 8.75 11.68 -10.15
N ALA A 150 8.46 10.99 -11.27
CA ALA A 150 8.90 11.38 -12.61
C ALA A 150 7.94 12.37 -13.31
N ALA A 151 6.87 12.81 -12.63
CA ALA A 151 5.92 13.77 -13.19
C ALA A 151 6.58 15.14 -13.47
N ALA A 152 6.23 15.74 -14.60
CA ALA A 152 6.72 17.06 -14.98
C ALA A 152 6.19 18.19 -14.07
N ASP A 153 5.08 17.96 -13.39
CA ASP A 153 4.50 18.88 -12.42
C ASP A 153 4.92 18.53 -11.00
N THR A 154 5.42 19.53 -10.26
CA THR A 154 5.95 19.37 -8.89
C THR A 154 4.88 18.90 -7.89
N ALA A 155 3.63 19.34 -8.02
CA ALA A 155 2.57 18.96 -7.11
C ALA A 155 2.25 17.46 -7.18
N PHE A 156 2.37 16.86 -8.37
CA PHE A 156 2.27 15.42 -8.53
C PHE A 156 3.56 14.70 -8.10
N ALA A 157 4.72 15.20 -8.54
CA ALA A 157 6.02 14.57 -8.23
C ALA A 157 6.30 14.49 -6.72
N GLU A 158 5.91 15.51 -5.96
CA GLU A 158 6.05 15.57 -4.50
C GLU A 158 4.86 14.94 -3.74
N LYS A 159 3.93 14.29 -4.45
CA LYS A 159 2.76 13.59 -3.89
C LYS A 159 1.83 14.49 -3.06
N MET A 160 1.75 15.79 -3.37
CA MET A 160 0.93 16.74 -2.62
C MET A 160 -0.58 16.45 -2.72
N MET A 161 -1.00 15.74 -3.79
CA MET A 161 -2.39 15.35 -4.03
C MET A 161 -2.68 13.88 -3.68
N GLY A 162 -1.69 13.12 -3.26
CA GLY A 162 -1.76 11.69 -3.00
C GLY A 162 -0.61 10.94 -3.68
N ASP A 163 -0.49 9.65 -3.42
CA ASP A 163 0.51 8.80 -4.08
C ASP A 163 -0.06 8.21 -5.38
N GLY A 164 0.82 7.72 -6.27
CA GLY A 164 0.37 7.22 -7.56
C GLY A 164 1.49 6.84 -8.52
N TYR A 165 1.13 6.85 -9.78
CA TYR A 165 2.03 6.61 -10.90
C TYR A 165 1.62 7.46 -12.11
N LEU A 166 2.47 7.52 -13.12
CA LEU A 166 2.15 8.18 -14.37
C LEU A 166 2.35 7.23 -15.56
N VAL A 167 1.69 7.54 -16.64
CA VAL A 167 1.88 6.88 -17.95
C VAL A 167 2.11 7.95 -19.02
N GLU A 168 3.20 7.81 -19.77
CA GLU A 168 3.39 8.54 -21.02
C GLU A 168 2.54 7.85 -22.09
N PRO A 169 1.45 8.46 -22.57
CA PRO A 169 0.45 7.75 -23.36
C PRO A 169 0.92 7.55 -24.80
N GLU A 170 0.64 6.37 -25.34
CA GLU A 170 0.76 6.02 -26.75
C GLU A 170 -0.60 6.05 -27.45
N LYS A 171 -1.71 6.04 -26.68
CA LYS A 171 -3.08 6.13 -27.17
C LYS A 171 -3.86 7.19 -26.42
N GLY A 172 -4.71 7.91 -27.13
CA GLY A 172 -5.59 8.93 -26.57
C GLY A 172 -6.86 8.35 -25.94
N GLU A 173 -6.77 7.34 -25.09
CA GLU A 173 -7.90 6.69 -24.43
C GLU A 173 -7.60 6.47 -22.95
N ALA A 174 -8.61 6.70 -22.11
CA ALA A 174 -8.59 6.32 -20.70
C ALA A 174 -9.74 5.37 -20.40
N VAL A 175 -9.44 4.23 -19.78
CA VAL A 175 -10.43 3.25 -19.37
C VAL A 175 -10.52 3.16 -17.84
N ALA A 176 -11.61 2.60 -17.32
CA ALA A 176 -11.74 2.30 -15.91
C ALA A 176 -10.68 1.26 -15.50
N PRO A 177 -9.76 1.57 -14.57
CA PRO A 177 -8.75 0.62 -14.13
C PRO A 177 -9.38 -0.55 -13.36
N GLU A 178 -10.53 -0.32 -12.73
CA GLU A 178 -11.26 -1.31 -11.93
C GLU A 178 -12.77 -1.07 -11.95
N ASP A 179 -13.53 -2.04 -11.44
CA ASP A 179 -14.95 -1.88 -11.19
C ASP A 179 -15.19 -0.81 -10.12
N GLY A 180 -16.08 0.12 -10.39
CA GLY A 180 -16.34 1.21 -9.46
C GLY A 180 -17.44 2.16 -9.87
N ARG A 181 -17.39 3.35 -9.29
CA ARG A 181 -18.32 4.43 -9.57
C ARG A 181 -17.58 5.72 -9.87
N VAL A 182 -17.99 6.42 -10.91
CA VAL A 182 -17.49 7.77 -11.22
C VAL A 182 -17.98 8.72 -10.13
N LYS A 183 -17.06 9.42 -9.48
CA LYS A 183 -17.36 10.39 -8.43
C LYS A 183 -17.63 11.77 -9.02
N PHE A 184 -16.80 12.16 -9.96
CA PHE A 184 -16.92 13.44 -10.68
C PHE A 184 -16.16 13.41 -12.01
N VAL A 185 -16.60 14.23 -12.93
CA VAL A 185 -15.87 14.63 -14.12
C VAL A 185 -15.59 16.13 -14.02
N PHE A 186 -14.32 16.53 -14.17
CA PHE A 186 -14.01 17.96 -14.12
C PHE A 186 -14.65 18.72 -15.28
N PRO A 187 -15.13 19.96 -15.07
CA PRO A 187 -15.80 20.76 -16.13
C PRO A 187 -14.96 20.92 -17.40
N ALA A 188 -13.63 21.09 -17.26
CA ALA A 188 -12.69 21.15 -18.38
C ALA A 188 -12.31 19.75 -18.92
N LYS A 189 -13.00 18.69 -18.52
CA LYS A 189 -12.92 17.30 -19.03
C LYS A 189 -11.53 16.65 -18.98
N HIS A 190 -10.53 17.29 -18.40
CA HIS A 190 -9.16 16.80 -18.34
C HIS A 190 -8.92 15.78 -17.23
N ALA A 191 -9.88 15.61 -16.32
CA ALA A 191 -9.73 14.68 -15.21
C ALA A 191 -11.06 14.04 -14.82
N VAL A 192 -10.98 12.77 -14.37
CA VAL A 192 -12.09 11.96 -13.85
C VAL A 192 -11.70 11.38 -12.49
N GLY A 193 -12.55 11.59 -11.50
CA GLY A 193 -12.46 10.94 -10.19
C GLY A 193 -13.36 9.71 -10.15
N MET A 194 -12.86 8.59 -9.64
CA MET A 194 -13.65 7.39 -9.43
C MET A 194 -13.36 6.72 -8.10
N LYS A 195 -14.28 5.91 -7.60
CA LYS A 195 -14.12 5.12 -6.39
C LYS A 195 -14.46 3.67 -6.68
N THR A 196 -13.57 2.75 -6.30
CA THR A 196 -13.78 1.31 -6.43
C THR A 196 -14.78 0.79 -5.38
N LYS A 197 -15.26 -0.44 -5.56
CA LYS A 197 -16.19 -1.08 -4.61
C LYS A 197 -15.60 -1.26 -3.22
N ASP A 198 -14.29 -1.48 -3.14
CA ASP A 198 -13.51 -1.65 -1.91
C ASP A 198 -12.95 -0.34 -1.33
N GLY A 199 -13.32 0.79 -1.93
CA GLY A 199 -13.13 2.11 -1.33
C GLY A 199 -11.94 2.92 -1.84
N ILE A 200 -11.09 2.38 -2.73
CA ILE A 200 -9.96 3.13 -3.30
C ILE A 200 -10.48 4.27 -4.21
N GLU A 201 -9.93 5.45 -4.01
CA GLU A 201 -10.27 6.62 -4.80
C GLU A 201 -9.15 6.95 -5.79
N TYR A 202 -9.51 7.00 -7.06
CA TYR A 202 -8.63 7.36 -8.17
C TYR A 202 -8.96 8.76 -8.69
N LEU A 203 -7.93 9.53 -8.98
CA LEU A 203 -7.98 10.68 -9.87
C LEU A 203 -7.16 10.36 -11.12
N LEU A 204 -7.82 10.27 -12.26
CA LEU A 204 -7.20 10.13 -13.57
C LEU A 204 -7.08 11.52 -14.17
N HIS A 205 -5.85 12.02 -14.33
CA HIS A 205 -5.57 13.38 -14.83
C HIS A 205 -4.78 13.28 -16.13
N ILE A 206 -5.32 13.82 -17.21
CA ILE A 206 -4.78 13.71 -18.56
C ILE A 206 -4.00 14.96 -18.92
N GLY A 207 -2.71 14.80 -19.14
CA GLY A 207 -1.78 15.89 -19.45
C GLY A 207 -1.52 16.81 -18.25
N ILE A 208 -0.56 17.70 -18.39
CA ILE A 208 -0.24 18.73 -17.41
C ILE A 208 -0.70 20.08 -17.97
N ASP A 209 -1.31 20.92 -17.13
CA ASP A 209 -1.88 22.22 -17.48
C ASP A 209 -3.07 22.18 -18.47
N THR A 210 -3.62 21.01 -18.71
CA THR A 210 -4.72 20.77 -19.67
C THR A 210 -6.05 21.38 -19.23
N VAL A 211 -6.20 21.81 -17.98
CA VAL A 211 -7.33 22.64 -17.52
C VAL A 211 -7.49 23.90 -18.39
N LYS A 212 -6.38 24.46 -18.90
CA LYS A 212 -6.36 25.66 -19.76
C LYS A 212 -6.96 25.43 -21.15
N LEU A 213 -7.11 24.17 -21.55
CA LEU A 213 -7.70 23.82 -22.86
C LEU A 213 -9.23 23.93 -22.87
N ASP A 214 -9.87 24.12 -21.70
CA ASP A 214 -11.31 24.32 -21.54
C ASP A 214 -12.15 23.22 -22.24
N GLY A 215 -11.70 21.98 -22.12
CA GLY A 215 -12.37 20.79 -22.68
C GLY A 215 -12.09 20.52 -24.16
N LYS A 216 -11.30 21.35 -24.85
CA LYS A 216 -10.88 21.08 -26.22
C LYS A 216 -9.92 19.89 -26.27
N GLY A 217 -10.15 18.99 -27.21
CA GLY A 217 -9.38 17.75 -27.32
C GLY A 217 -9.83 16.64 -26.38
N PHE A 218 -10.95 16.80 -25.64
CA PHE A 218 -11.50 15.79 -24.74
C PHE A 218 -12.93 15.42 -25.08
N GLU A 219 -13.20 14.11 -25.14
CA GLU A 219 -14.53 13.52 -25.27
C GLU A 219 -14.76 12.55 -24.09
N VAL A 220 -15.76 12.82 -23.24
CA VAL A 220 -16.05 12.03 -22.04
C VAL A 220 -17.32 11.24 -22.25
N PHE A 221 -17.28 9.94 -21.93
CA PHE A 221 -18.37 8.98 -22.13
C PHE A 221 -19.11 8.63 -20.85
N VAL A 222 -18.68 9.16 -19.70
CA VAL A 222 -19.26 8.90 -18.37
C VAL A 222 -19.68 10.19 -17.69
N ARG A 223 -20.52 10.07 -16.66
CA ARG A 223 -21.04 11.18 -15.85
C ARG A 223 -20.86 10.87 -14.37
N ASP A 224 -20.97 11.89 -13.54
CA ASP A 224 -21.01 11.76 -12.10
C ASP A 224 -22.08 10.75 -11.69
N GLY A 225 -21.64 9.76 -10.90
CA GLY A 225 -22.53 8.73 -10.40
C GLY A 225 -22.64 7.47 -11.25
N ASP A 226 -22.12 7.43 -12.46
CA ASP A 226 -22.16 6.24 -13.32
C ASP A 226 -21.36 5.10 -12.69
N THR A 227 -21.88 3.87 -12.84
CA THR A 227 -21.18 2.64 -12.48
C THR A 227 -20.42 2.13 -13.69
N VAL A 228 -19.15 1.82 -13.52
CA VAL A 228 -18.26 1.34 -14.56
C VAL A 228 -17.61 0.01 -14.16
N LYS A 229 -17.28 -0.78 -15.16
CA LYS A 229 -16.50 -2.01 -15.03
C LYS A 229 -15.07 -1.77 -15.49
N LYS A 230 -14.13 -2.58 -14.99
CA LYS A 230 -12.75 -2.59 -15.49
C LYS A 230 -12.74 -2.70 -17.02
N GLY A 231 -12.02 -1.77 -17.67
CA GLY A 231 -11.89 -1.69 -19.12
C GLY A 231 -12.97 -0.86 -19.83
N ASP A 232 -14.02 -0.41 -19.14
CA ASP A 232 -15.00 0.51 -19.75
C ASP A 232 -14.32 1.82 -20.12
N LEU A 233 -14.59 2.33 -21.35
CA LEU A 233 -14.05 3.57 -21.83
C LEU A 233 -14.63 4.75 -21.05
N LEU A 234 -13.79 5.52 -20.40
CA LEU A 234 -14.17 6.71 -19.64
C LEU A 234 -14.09 7.97 -20.51
N MET A 235 -13.01 8.11 -21.28
CA MET A 235 -12.81 9.27 -22.17
C MET A 235 -11.84 8.95 -23.29
N ARG A 236 -11.94 9.76 -24.36
CA ARG A 236 -10.92 9.93 -25.40
C ARG A 236 -10.32 11.31 -25.32
N PHE A 237 -9.07 11.41 -25.73
CA PHE A 237 -8.38 12.68 -25.82
C PHE A 237 -7.47 12.73 -27.06
N ASP A 238 -7.40 13.90 -27.67
CA ASP A 238 -6.54 14.16 -28.81
C ASP A 238 -5.10 14.35 -28.34
N LEU A 239 -4.31 13.28 -28.46
CA LEU A 239 -2.95 13.25 -27.96
C LEU A 239 -2.03 14.24 -28.67
N GLU A 240 -2.22 14.44 -29.98
CA GLU A 240 -1.44 15.40 -30.75
C GLU A 240 -1.78 16.84 -30.32
N TYR A 241 -3.08 17.14 -30.20
CA TYR A 241 -3.53 18.44 -29.72
C TYR A 241 -3.00 18.76 -28.31
N ILE A 242 -2.99 17.78 -27.40
CA ILE A 242 -2.45 17.95 -26.03
C ILE A 242 -0.94 18.22 -26.09
N ARG A 243 -0.18 17.48 -26.88
CA ARG A 243 1.27 17.68 -27.06
C ARG A 243 1.62 19.07 -27.55
N GLU A 244 0.79 19.64 -28.41
CA GLU A 244 1.01 20.98 -28.97
C GLU A 244 0.57 22.13 -28.06
N ASN A 245 -0.42 21.90 -27.16
CA ASN A 245 -1.11 22.97 -26.45
C ASN A 245 -1.05 22.89 -24.92
N ALA A 246 -0.48 21.82 -24.35
CA ALA A 246 -0.31 21.63 -22.93
C ALA A 246 1.18 21.59 -22.52
N ALA A 247 1.47 21.65 -21.22
CA ALA A 247 2.83 21.59 -20.73
C ALA A 247 3.44 20.18 -20.87
N SER A 248 2.62 19.13 -20.80
CA SER A 248 3.00 17.73 -21.00
C SER A 248 1.77 16.89 -21.32
N ASP A 249 1.97 15.78 -22.04
CA ASP A 249 0.94 14.76 -22.31
C ASP A 249 0.90 13.65 -21.24
N GLN A 250 1.76 13.71 -20.23
CA GLN A 250 1.80 12.73 -19.14
C GLN A 250 0.43 12.55 -18.49
N CYS A 251 -0.07 11.32 -18.46
CA CYS A 251 -1.31 10.96 -17.79
C CYS A 251 -1.00 10.48 -16.36
N ILE A 252 -1.53 11.19 -15.38
CA ILE A 252 -1.24 10.93 -13.97
C ILE A 252 -2.40 10.15 -13.34
N VAL A 253 -2.07 9.09 -12.60
CA VAL A 253 -3.00 8.34 -11.77
C VAL A 253 -2.65 8.60 -10.31
N VAL A 254 -3.52 9.31 -9.61
CA VAL A 254 -3.35 9.61 -8.18
C VAL A 254 -4.36 8.80 -7.38
N LEU A 255 -3.89 8.17 -6.32
CA LEU A 255 -4.72 7.58 -5.28
C LEU A 255 -4.95 8.65 -4.21
N THR A 256 -6.20 9.09 -4.10
CA THR A 256 -6.59 10.11 -3.12
C THR A 256 -7.17 9.44 -1.87
N GLY A 257 -7.06 10.08 -0.70
CA GLY A 257 -7.64 9.56 0.54
C GLY A 257 -6.91 8.36 1.15
N LEU A 258 -5.62 8.17 0.82
CA LEU A 258 -4.78 7.17 1.47
C LEU A 258 -4.56 7.54 2.94
N GLU A 259 -4.69 6.56 3.81
CA GLU A 259 -4.45 6.71 5.25
C GLU A 259 -2.95 6.57 5.60
N GLY A 260 -2.59 6.96 6.83
CA GLY A 260 -1.19 6.94 7.26
C GLY A 260 -0.57 5.55 7.17
N GLY A 261 0.49 5.41 6.38
CA GLY A 261 1.20 4.14 6.12
C GLY A 261 0.86 3.49 4.78
N GLN A 262 -0.24 3.89 4.14
CA GLN A 262 -0.60 3.45 2.80
C GLN A 262 0.20 4.23 1.73
N GLY A 263 0.50 3.59 0.63
CA GLY A 263 1.22 4.23 -0.48
C GLY A 263 1.63 3.24 -1.56
N ILE A 264 2.11 3.75 -2.68
CA ILE A 264 2.64 2.92 -3.75
C ILE A 264 3.96 2.31 -3.30
N GLU A 265 3.99 1.00 -3.20
CA GLU A 265 5.19 0.23 -2.86
C GLU A 265 6.15 0.11 -4.04
N SER A 266 5.59 -0.16 -5.22
CA SER A 266 6.37 -0.28 -6.45
C SER A 266 5.52 -0.01 -7.68
N VAL A 267 6.18 0.42 -8.76
CA VAL A 267 5.60 0.63 -10.09
C VAL A 267 6.38 -0.25 -11.07
N LYS A 268 5.67 -0.96 -11.93
CA LYS A 268 6.25 -1.70 -13.05
C LYS A 268 6.57 -0.69 -14.16
N GLU A 269 7.81 -0.23 -14.21
CA GLU A 269 8.26 0.72 -15.21
C GLU A 269 8.33 0.10 -16.61
N GLY A 270 8.03 0.90 -17.62
CA GLY A 270 8.11 0.52 -19.04
C GLY A 270 6.75 0.32 -19.71
N PRO A 271 6.70 -0.43 -20.80
CA PRO A 271 5.48 -0.59 -21.60
C PRO A 271 4.33 -1.22 -20.81
N VAL A 272 3.14 -0.65 -20.94
CA VAL A 272 1.91 -1.10 -20.30
C VAL A 272 0.73 -0.91 -21.24
N THR A 273 -0.21 -1.85 -21.23
CA THR A 273 -1.50 -1.73 -21.92
C THR A 273 -2.59 -1.41 -20.89
N ALA A 274 -3.59 -0.67 -21.30
CA ALA A 274 -4.77 -0.41 -20.46
C ALA A 274 -5.37 -1.74 -19.95
N GLY A 275 -5.55 -1.86 -18.63
CA GLY A 275 -5.99 -3.08 -17.95
C GLY A 275 -4.88 -3.98 -17.41
N ASP A 276 -3.62 -3.76 -17.79
CA ASP A 276 -2.47 -4.50 -17.24
C ASP A 276 -2.17 -4.08 -15.79
N GLU A 277 -1.58 -4.98 -15.01
CA GLU A 277 -1.03 -4.66 -13.69
C GLU A 277 0.16 -3.70 -13.85
N VAL A 278 0.15 -2.59 -13.11
CA VAL A 278 1.13 -1.51 -13.25
C VAL A 278 1.77 -1.09 -11.93
N ALA A 279 1.10 -1.24 -10.82
CA ALA A 279 1.63 -0.83 -9.53
C ALA A 279 1.04 -1.67 -8.39
N TRP A 280 1.71 -1.63 -7.24
CA TRP A 280 1.28 -2.30 -6.01
C TRP A 280 1.10 -1.27 -4.90
N LEU A 281 -0.09 -1.24 -4.34
CA LEU A 281 -0.47 -0.36 -3.23
C LEU A 281 -0.33 -1.12 -1.91
N ARG A 282 0.43 -0.58 -0.98
CA ARG A 282 0.44 -1.02 0.42
C ARG A 282 -0.79 -0.45 1.12
N LEU A 283 -1.63 -1.33 1.71
CA LEU A 283 -2.83 -0.98 2.47
C LEU A 283 -2.54 -0.83 3.97
#